data_5404364f459067724af1c99f674b9e21
#
_entry.id   5404364f459067724af1c99f674b9e21
#
_cell.length_a   1.000
_cell.length_b   1.000
_cell.length_c   1.000
_cell.angle_alpha   90.00
_cell.angle_beta   90.00
_cell.angle_gamma   90.00
#
_symmetry.space_group_name_H-M   'P 1'
#
loop_
_entity.id
_entity.type
_entity.pdbx_description
1 polymer ?
#
loop_
_entity_poly.entity_id
_entity_poly.type
_entity_poly.pdbx_seq_one_letter_code
_entity_poly.pdbx_strand_id
1 'polypeptide(L)'
;VLLPVLGAIALLIWWDDGFPVIFRQARVGRHGKLFNILKFRTMRVHAPGLPITASGDHRVTRVGRSLRRFKLDELPQLMNVLRGDMSLIGPRPEVPEFVELNDPRWRAVLSVRPGITDLATLVCRDEERFLGATPDPARCYRETVLPAKLQLNLEYQRSRSFRQDLRLLFLTVRYSFFPAGFDPDRLCQRFLN
;
A
#
# COMPACT_ATOMS: atom_id res chain seq x y z
N VAL A 1 19.64 2.52 -14.24
CA VAL A 1 18.39 3.20 -14.72
C VAL A 1 17.53 3.72 -13.56
N LEU A 2 17.36 2.98 -12.46
CA LEU A 2 16.45 3.39 -11.36
C LEU A 2 17.02 4.57 -10.53
N LEU A 3 18.32 4.61 -10.25
CA LEU A 3 18.94 5.66 -9.41
C LEU A 3 18.72 7.09 -9.92
N PRO A 4 18.88 7.42 -11.21
CA PRO A 4 18.57 8.75 -11.73
C PRO A 4 17.11 9.14 -11.52
N VAL A 5 16.18 8.19 -11.71
CA VAL A 5 14.75 8.43 -11.49
C VAL A 5 14.46 8.71 -10.01
N LEU A 6 15.03 7.92 -9.09
CA LEU A 6 14.90 8.17 -7.65
C LEU A 6 15.48 9.54 -7.25
N GLY A 7 16.64 9.93 -7.84
CA GLY A 7 17.26 11.23 -7.62
C GLY A 7 16.39 12.38 -8.13
N ALA A 8 15.81 12.26 -9.31
CA ALA A 8 14.91 13.27 -9.87
C ALA A 8 13.65 13.46 -9.00
N ILE A 9 13.04 12.34 -8.55
CA ILE A 9 11.89 12.41 -7.64
C ILE A 9 12.27 13.07 -6.32
N ALA A 10 13.43 12.74 -5.76
CA ALA A 10 13.91 13.34 -4.52
C ALA A 10 14.10 14.86 -4.65
N LEU A 11 14.65 15.32 -5.77
CA LEU A 11 14.80 16.76 -6.08
C LEU A 11 13.45 17.45 -6.21
N LEU A 12 12.47 16.84 -6.89
CA LEU A 12 11.13 17.40 -7.03
C LEU A 12 10.44 17.55 -5.67
N ILE A 13 10.56 16.56 -4.79
CA ILE A 13 9.98 16.63 -3.44
C ILE A 13 10.68 17.71 -2.62
N TRP A 14 12.00 17.77 -2.68
CA TRP A 14 12.77 18.79 -1.97
C TRP A 14 12.39 20.20 -2.42
N TRP A 15 12.17 20.40 -3.71
CA TRP A 15 11.76 21.70 -4.25
C TRP A 15 10.31 22.07 -3.85
N ASP A 16 9.38 21.10 -3.83
CA ASP A 16 7.96 21.32 -3.50
C ASP A 16 7.72 21.61 -2.00
N ASP A 17 8.42 20.88 -1.09
CA ASP A 17 8.13 20.92 0.35
C ASP A 17 9.37 20.68 1.26
N GLY A 18 10.60 20.77 0.72
CA GLY A 18 11.85 20.66 1.50
C GLY A 18 12.18 19.25 1.99
N PHE A 19 12.96 19.15 3.08
CA PHE A 19 13.34 17.89 3.72
C PHE A 19 12.36 17.49 4.85
N PRO A 20 12.30 16.17 5.19
CA PRO A 20 12.96 15.01 4.58
C PRO A 20 12.25 14.54 3.30
N VAL A 21 12.97 14.01 2.30
CA VAL A 21 12.38 13.47 1.06
C VAL A 21 11.85 12.05 1.22
N ILE A 22 12.36 11.31 2.22
CA ILE A 22 11.92 9.94 2.55
C ILE A 22 11.07 9.97 3.82
N PHE A 23 9.87 9.42 3.70
CA PHE A 23 8.97 9.13 4.81
C PHE A 23 9.24 7.73 5.35
N ARG A 24 9.22 7.59 6.68
CA ARG A 24 9.40 6.33 7.40
C ARG A 24 8.26 6.15 8.36
N GLN A 25 7.70 4.96 8.41
CA GLN A 25 6.62 4.61 9.34
C GLN A 25 6.76 3.18 9.80
N ALA A 26 6.57 2.93 11.10
CA ALA A 26 6.53 1.58 11.64
C ALA A 26 5.33 0.82 11.09
N ARG A 27 5.57 -0.38 10.61
CA ARG A 27 4.57 -1.30 10.09
C ARG A 27 4.80 -2.69 10.67
N VAL A 28 3.72 -3.48 10.70
CA VAL A 28 3.78 -4.87 11.15
C VAL A 28 4.17 -5.76 9.97
N GLY A 29 5.28 -6.46 10.14
CA GLY A 29 5.83 -7.40 9.17
C GLY A 29 5.57 -8.85 9.56
N ARG A 30 6.34 -9.75 8.94
CA ARG A 30 6.23 -11.19 9.15
C ARG A 30 6.37 -11.56 10.63
N HIS A 31 5.47 -12.43 11.10
CA HIS A 31 5.40 -12.90 12.49
C HIS A 31 5.22 -11.78 13.53
N GLY A 32 4.59 -10.67 13.13
CA GLY A 32 4.35 -9.53 14.02
C GLY A 32 5.59 -8.64 14.28
N LYS A 33 6.72 -8.88 13.62
CA LYS A 33 7.93 -8.05 13.79
C LYS A 33 7.71 -6.67 13.15
N LEU A 34 8.02 -5.62 13.91
CA LEU A 34 7.97 -4.25 13.39
C LEU A 34 9.16 -3.96 12.47
N PHE A 35 8.90 -3.23 11.40
CA PHE A 35 9.92 -2.67 10.52
C PHE A 35 9.50 -1.28 10.03
N ASN A 36 10.42 -0.50 9.51
CA ASN A 36 10.13 0.81 8.94
C ASN A 36 9.93 0.71 7.43
N ILE A 37 8.70 0.93 6.97
CA ILE A 37 8.43 1.08 5.54
C ILE A 37 9.05 2.37 5.03
N LEU A 38 9.64 2.33 3.84
CA LEU A 38 10.24 3.48 3.18
C LEU A 38 9.37 3.94 2.03
N LYS A 39 9.02 5.23 2.00
CA LYS A 39 8.29 5.85 0.88
C LYS A 39 8.88 7.21 0.56
N PHE A 40 8.68 7.70 -0.64
CA PHE A 40 8.82 9.12 -0.89
C PHE A 40 7.75 9.88 -0.11
N ARG A 41 8.14 11.02 0.48
CA ARG A 41 7.21 11.87 1.19
C ARG A 41 6.25 12.54 0.21
N THR A 42 4.96 12.35 0.43
CA THR A 42 3.89 12.91 -0.38
C THR A 42 2.98 13.84 0.40
N MET A 43 3.26 14.03 1.70
CA MET A 43 2.49 14.86 2.61
C MET A 43 3.38 15.87 3.29
N ARG A 44 2.80 17.02 3.66
CA ARG A 44 3.48 18.08 4.40
C ARG A 44 3.97 17.59 5.76
N VAL A 45 5.14 18.07 6.17
CA VAL A 45 5.71 17.77 7.48
C VAL A 45 4.84 18.40 8.58
N HIS A 46 4.66 17.68 9.68
CA HIS A 46 3.90 18.13 10.86
C HIS A 46 2.42 18.47 10.63
N ALA A 47 1.83 18.06 9.50
CA ALA A 47 0.41 18.21 9.30
C ALA A 47 -0.36 17.17 10.15
N PRO A 48 -1.18 17.60 11.14
CA PRO A 48 -1.94 16.67 11.97
C PRO A 48 -2.97 15.93 11.14
N GLY A 49 -3.26 14.68 11.50
CA GLY A 49 -4.30 13.90 10.84
C GLY A 49 -4.21 12.41 11.14
N LEU A 50 -5.17 11.67 10.59
CA LEU A 50 -5.30 10.24 10.78
C LEU A 50 -4.16 9.48 10.08
N PRO A 51 -3.82 8.25 10.54
CA PRO A 51 -2.84 7.38 9.89
C PRO A 51 -3.29 6.85 8.52
N ILE A 52 -4.56 7.02 8.19
CA ILE A 52 -5.17 6.72 6.89
C ILE A 52 -5.36 7.99 6.07
N THR A 53 -5.37 7.86 4.75
CA THR A 53 -5.58 8.98 3.83
C THR A 53 -6.94 8.86 3.18
N ALA A 54 -7.68 9.95 3.12
CA ALA A 54 -8.93 10.07 2.39
C ALA A 54 -8.74 10.96 1.15
N SER A 55 -9.66 10.87 0.17
CA SER A 55 -9.63 11.75 -0.99
C SER A 55 -9.81 13.21 -0.57
N GLY A 56 -9.04 14.10 -1.18
CA GLY A 56 -9.08 15.53 -0.85
C GLY A 56 -8.23 15.92 0.38
N ASP A 57 -7.44 15.02 0.92
CA ASP A 57 -6.58 15.31 2.07
C ASP A 57 -5.61 16.47 1.77
N HIS A 58 -5.80 17.58 2.47
CA HIS A 58 -5.04 18.83 2.30
C HIS A 58 -3.55 18.70 2.65
N ARG A 59 -3.18 17.62 3.35
CA ARG A 59 -1.78 17.31 3.69
C ARG A 59 -0.98 16.89 2.46
N VAL A 60 -1.64 16.39 1.41
CA VAL A 60 -0.96 15.89 0.21
C VAL A 60 -0.40 17.06 -0.61
N THR A 61 0.92 17.05 -0.87
CA THR A 61 1.62 18.07 -1.65
C THR A 61 1.27 17.95 -3.16
N ARG A 62 1.64 18.95 -3.97
CA ARG A 62 1.38 18.92 -5.42
C ARG A 62 2.14 17.78 -6.10
N VAL A 63 3.44 17.67 -5.83
CA VAL A 63 4.27 16.56 -6.31
C VAL A 63 3.79 15.23 -5.74
N GLY A 64 3.46 15.21 -4.44
CA GLY A 64 2.92 14.03 -3.75
C GLY A 64 1.69 13.45 -4.41
N ARG A 65 0.76 14.28 -4.89
CA ARG A 65 -0.45 13.85 -5.61
C ARG A 65 -0.10 13.08 -6.88
N SER A 66 0.84 13.59 -7.66
CA SER A 66 1.31 12.91 -8.88
C SER A 66 2.01 11.59 -8.56
N LEU A 67 2.90 11.57 -7.55
CA LEU A 67 3.59 10.35 -7.14
C LEU A 67 2.62 9.26 -6.67
N ARG A 68 1.61 9.60 -5.87
CA ARG A 68 0.58 8.65 -5.40
C ARG A 68 -0.27 8.10 -6.55
N ARG A 69 -0.65 8.97 -7.50
CA ARG A 69 -1.43 8.55 -8.68
C ARG A 69 -0.74 7.42 -9.45
N PHE A 70 0.58 7.50 -9.62
CA PHE A 70 1.37 6.52 -10.36
C PHE A 70 2.08 5.49 -9.48
N LYS A 71 1.82 5.50 -8.15
CA LYS A 71 2.49 4.64 -7.16
C LYS A 71 4.01 4.78 -7.13
N LEU A 72 4.55 5.89 -7.62
CA LEU A 72 5.99 6.17 -7.62
C LEU A 72 6.52 6.50 -6.22
N ASP A 73 5.64 6.93 -5.32
CA ASP A 73 5.97 7.14 -3.91
C ASP A 73 6.39 5.86 -3.20
N GLU A 74 6.03 4.70 -3.72
CA GLU A 74 6.35 3.40 -3.14
C GLU A 74 7.68 2.80 -3.62
N LEU A 75 8.35 3.42 -4.60
CA LEU A 75 9.64 2.92 -5.12
C LEU A 75 10.72 2.71 -4.04
N PRO A 76 10.86 3.53 -2.98
CA PRO A 76 11.84 3.28 -1.93
C PRO A 76 11.59 1.97 -1.16
N GLN A 77 10.38 1.37 -1.20
CA GLN A 77 10.10 0.06 -0.60
C GLN A 77 10.92 -1.07 -1.25
N LEU A 78 11.44 -0.89 -2.46
CA LEU A 78 12.39 -1.84 -3.04
C LEU A 78 13.60 -2.05 -2.14
N MET A 79 14.01 -1.05 -1.36
CA MET A 79 15.05 -1.20 -0.35
C MET A 79 14.59 -2.11 0.81
N ASN A 80 13.33 -2.05 1.21
CA ASN A 80 12.78 -3.00 2.19
C ASN A 80 12.76 -4.44 1.63
N VAL A 81 12.49 -4.60 0.33
CA VAL A 81 12.57 -5.91 -0.32
C VAL A 81 14.01 -6.44 -0.32
N LEU A 82 15.00 -5.60 -0.68
CA LEU A 82 16.42 -5.98 -0.67
C LEU A 82 16.93 -6.33 0.74
N ARG A 83 16.41 -5.67 1.78
CA ARG A 83 16.73 -5.97 3.18
C ARG A 83 16.03 -7.23 3.70
N GLY A 84 15.06 -7.76 2.97
CA GLY A 84 14.27 -8.93 3.38
C GLY A 84 13.11 -8.63 4.33
N ASP A 85 12.81 -7.35 4.60
CA ASP A 85 11.65 -6.92 5.39
C ASP A 85 10.34 -7.18 4.64
N MET A 86 10.38 -7.03 3.30
CA MET A 86 9.23 -7.13 2.40
C MET A 86 9.50 -8.10 1.25
N SER A 87 8.45 -8.40 0.51
CA SER A 87 8.44 -9.06 -0.79
C SER A 87 7.84 -8.12 -1.84
N LEU A 88 7.98 -8.40 -3.13
CA LEU A 88 7.25 -7.68 -4.17
C LEU A 88 5.74 -7.94 -4.04
N ILE A 89 5.35 -9.21 -3.84
CA ILE A 89 3.96 -9.65 -3.71
C ILE A 89 3.73 -10.24 -2.31
N GLY A 90 2.72 -9.77 -1.64
CA GLY A 90 2.31 -10.22 -0.31
C GLY A 90 1.34 -9.24 0.32
N PRO A 91 0.70 -9.60 1.44
CA PRO A 91 -0.23 -8.71 2.15
C PRO A 91 0.40 -7.35 2.45
N ARG A 92 -0.31 -6.27 2.15
CA ARG A 92 0.19 -4.92 2.45
C ARG A 92 0.39 -4.74 3.96
N PRO A 93 1.54 -4.24 4.41
CA PRO A 93 1.80 -4.11 5.84
C PRO A 93 0.95 -3.01 6.46
N GLU A 94 0.27 -3.33 7.55
CA GLU A 94 -0.58 -2.39 8.30
C GLU A 94 0.17 -1.70 9.43
N VAL A 95 -0.36 -0.56 9.89
CA VAL A 95 0.12 0.12 11.10
C VAL A 95 -0.21 -0.71 12.34
N PRO A 96 0.62 -0.67 13.40
CA PRO A 96 0.42 -1.51 14.58
C PRO A 96 -0.95 -1.36 15.24
N GLU A 97 -1.55 -0.18 15.19
CA GLU A 97 -2.85 0.11 15.79
C GLU A 97 -4.05 -0.59 15.12
N PHE A 98 -3.87 -1.13 13.91
CA PHE A 98 -4.89 -1.88 13.17
C PHE A 98 -4.65 -3.41 13.17
N VAL A 99 -3.58 -3.88 13.81
CA VAL A 99 -3.22 -5.29 13.82
C VAL A 99 -3.53 -5.93 15.17
N GLU A 100 -4.39 -6.94 15.16
CA GLU A 100 -4.76 -7.71 16.34
C GLU A 100 -4.02 -9.06 16.32
N LEU A 101 -2.85 -9.14 16.96
CA LEU A 101 -2.02 -10.35 16.95
C LEU A 101 -2.69 -11.57 17.58
N ASN A 102 -3.72 -11.38 18.41
CA ASN A 102 -4.52 -12.45 19.01
C ASN A 102 -5.54 -13.06 18.04
N ASP A 103 -5.93 -12.33 16.97
CA ASP A 103 -6.83 -12.84 15.95
C ASP A 103 -6.10 -13.87 15.06
N PRO A 104 -6.63 -15.11 14.92
CA PRO A 104 -6.05 -16.12 14.04
C PRO A 104 -5.89 -15.69 12.59
N ARG A 105 -6.78 -14.83 12.09
CA ARG A 105 -6.70 -14.29 10.73
C ARG A 105 -5.45 -13.46 10.53
N TRP A 106 -5.13 -12.57 11.48
CA TRP A 106 -3.90 -11.78 11.44
C TRP A 106 -2.66 -12.67 11.53
N ARG A 107 -2.65 -13.69 12.40
CA ARG A 107 -1.52 -14.62 12.47
C ARG A 107 -1.30 -15.35 11.14
N ALA A 108 -2.37 -15.73 10.46
CA ALA A 108 -2.29 -16.38 9.15
C ALA A 108 -1.73 -15.40 8.09
N VAL A 109 -2.25 -14.17 7.99
CA VAL A 109 -1.77 -13.16 7.04
C VAL A 109 -0.29 -12.81 7.32
N LEU A 110 0.10 -12.66 8.57
CA LEU A 110 1.47 -12.34 8.98
C LEU A 110 2.43 -13.53 8.94
N SER A 111 2.00 -14.73 8.54
CA SER A 111 2.90 -15.88 8.35
C SER A 111 3.87 -15.70 7.18
N VAL A 112 3.53 -14.83 6.24
CA VAL A 112 4.36 -14.48 5.08
C VAL A 112 4.95 -13.07 5.20
N ARG A 113 5.95 -12.75 4.35
CA ARG A 113 6.47 -11.37 4.27
C ARG A 113 5.40 -10.46 3.65
N PRO A 114 5.24 -9.23 4.19
CA PRO A 114 4.39 -8.23 3.56
C PRO A 114 4.90 -7.86 2.17
N GLY A 115 4.00 -7.46 1.29
CA GLY A 115 4.31 -7.08 -0.08
C GLY A 115 4.21 -5.58 -0.36
N ILE A 116 4.83 -5.15 -1.47
CA ILE A 116 4.60 -3.83 -2.05
C ILE A 116 3.17 -3.79 -2.61
N THR A 117 2.73 -4.88 -3.23
CA THR A 117 1.37 -5.04 -3.76
C THR A 117 0.79 -6.40 -3.39
N ASP A 118 -0.54 -6.47 -3.37
CA ASP A 118 -1.33 -7.66 -3.17
C ASP A 118 -2.67 -7.57 -3.93
N LEU A 119 -3.46 -8.63 -3.90
CA LEU A 119 -4.80 -8.64 -4.51
C LEU A 119 -5.71 -7.60 -3.85
N ALA A 120 -5.68 -7.50 -2.52
CA ALA A 120 -6.51 -6.55 -1.77
C ALA A 120 -6.17 -5.09 -2.14
N THR A 121 -4.89 -4.75 -2.34
CA THR A 121 -4.46 -3.42 -2.79
C THR A 121 -4.99 -3.08 -4.19
N LEU A 122 -5.08 -4.06 -5.09
CA LEU A 122 -5.66 -3.82 -6.41
C LEU A 122 -7.18 -3.70 -6.34
N VAL A 123 -7.86 -4.60 -5.63
CA VAL A 123 -9.33 -4.59 -5.51
C VAL A 123 -9.81 -3.34 -4.79
N CYS A 124 -9.16 -2.97 -3.69
CA CYS A 124 -9.47 -1.78 -2.89
C CYS A 124 -8.75 -0.52 -3.40
N ARG A 125 -8.43 -0.44 -4.68
CA ARG A 125 -7.67 0.65 -5.28
C ARG A 125 -8.24 2.04 -5.01
N ASP A 126 -9.57 2.16 -5.04
CA ASP A 126 -10.30 3.41 -4.84
C ASP A 126 -10.67 3.68 -3.38
N GLU A 127 -9.97 3.00 -2.44
CA GLU A 127 -10.19 3.11 -1.00
C GLU A 127 -10.18 4.56 -0.49
N GLU A 128 -9.21 5.38 -0.93
CA GLU A 128 -9.12 6.78 -0.52
C GLU A 128 -10.37 7.58 -0.90
N ARG A 129 -10.95 7.28 -2.08
CA ARG A 129 -12.20 7.90 -2.54
C ARG A 129 -13.38 7.43 -1.73
N PHE A 130 -13.45 6.14 -1.43
CA PHE A 130 -14.50 5.55 -0.61
C PHE A 130 -14.47 6.13 0.80
N LEU A 131 -13.29 6.18 1.44
CA LEU A 131 -13.13 6.75 2.77
C LEU A 131 -13.42 8.27 2.80
N GLY A 132 -13.09 9.00 1.75
CA GLY A 132 -13.38 10.44 1.64
C GLY A 132 -14.86 10.77 1.55
N ALA A 133 -15.71 9.81 1.19
CA ALA A 133 -17.16 9.96 1.14
C ALA A 133 -17.86 9.62 2.47
N THR A 134 -17.12 9.15 3.49
CA THR A 134 -17.70 8.72 4.78
C THR A 134 -17.51 9.79 5.87
N PRO A 135 -18.48 9.95 6.80
CA PRO A 135 -18.36 10.89 7.91
C PRO A 135 -17.21 10.54 8.87
N ASP A 136 -16.95 9.26 9.10
CA ASP A 136 -15.88 8.74 9.95
C ASP A 136 -15.01 7.75 9.17
N PRO A 137 -13.94 8.23 8.47
CA PRO A 137 -13.05 7.39 7.71
C PRO A 137 -12.31 6.34 8.55
N ALA A 138 -11.94 6.66 9.79
CA ALA A 138 -11.20 5.76 10.67
C ALA A 138 -12.05 4.56 11.09
N ARG A 139 -13.28 4.81 11.47
CA ARG A 139 -14.24 3.77 11.81
C ARG A 139 -14.59 2.90 10.61
N CYS A 140 -14.89 3.54 9.47
CA CYS A 140 -15.20 2.84 8.22
C CYS A 140 -14.02 1.94 7.79
N TYR A 141 -12.78 2.44 7.88
CA TYR A 141 -11.60 1.63 7.61
C TYR A 141 -11.54 0.40 8.49
N ARG A 142 -11.66 0.55 9.80
CA ARG A 142 -11.55 -0.54 10.79
C ARG A 142 -12.68 -1.57 10.67
N GLU A 143 -13.93 -1.11 10.49
CA GLU A 143 -15.10 -1.99 10.53
C GLU A 143 -15.45 -2.60 9.16
N THR A 144 -15.04 -1.98 8.05
CA THR A 144 -15.44 -2.42 6.69
C THR A 144 -14.27 -2.77 5.81
N VAL A 145 -13.33 -1.84 5.61
CA VAL A 145 -12.26 -2.00 4.62
C VAL A 145 -11.23 -3.04 5.07
N LEU A 146 -10.77 -2.92 6.31
CA LEU A 146 -9.73 -3.79 6.87
C LEU A 146 -10.15 -5.27 6.93
N PRO A 147 -11.37 -5.63 7.41
CA PRO A 147 -11.84 -7.01 7.36
C PRO A 147 -11.94 -7.58 5.94
N ALA A 148 -12.40 -6.79 4.98
CA ALA A 148 -12.47 -7.20 3.57
C ALA A 148 -11.07 -7.46 2.98
N LYS A 149 -10.11 -6.58 3.24
CA LYS A 149 -8.71 -6.78 2.84
C LYS A 149 -8.11 -8.04 3.47
N LEU A 150 -8.37 -8.25 4.76
CA LEU A 150 -7.88 -9.41 5.49
C LEU A 150 -8.41 -10.71 4.87
N GLN A 151 -9.71 -10.74 4.55
CA GLN A 151 -10.34 -11.88 3.90
C GLN A 151 -9.72 -12.15 2.51
N LEU A 152 -9.60 -11.12 1.65
CA LEU A 152 -8.99 -11.24 0.33
C LEU A 152 -7.55 -11.78 0.40
N ASN A 153 -6.77 -11.32 1.38
CA ASN A 153 -5.41 -11.78 1.57
C ASN A 153 -5.34 -13.25 2.01
N LEU A 154 -6.26 -13.69 2.88
CA LEU A 154 -6.34 -15.08 3.30
C LEU A 154 -6.73 -16.01 2.15
N GLU A 155 -7.71 -15.61 1.35
CA GLU A 155 -8.16 -16.37 0.18
C GLU A 155 -7.04 -16.47 -0.86
N TYR A 156 -6.38 -15.34 -1.19
CA TYR A 156 -5.26 -15.33 -2.10
C TYR A 156 -4.10 -16.21 -1.63
N GLN A 157 -3.77 -16.20 -0.34
CA GLN A 157 -2.69 -17.05 0.21
C GLN A 157 -2.97 -18.55 0.03
N ARG A 158 -4.26 -18.98 0.07
CA ARG A 158 -4.64 -20.38 -0.15
C ARG A 158 -4.42 -20.85 -1.59
N SER A 159 -4.62 -19.96 -2.57
CA SER A 159 -4.52 -20.26 -3.99
C SER A 159 -3.21 -19.76 -4.63
N ARG A 160 -2.30 -19.18 -3.84
CA ARG A 160 -1.09 -18.51 -4.31
C ARG A 160 -0.22 -19.41 -5.17
N SER A 161 0.23 -18.89 -6.32
CA SER A 161 1.21 -19.52 -7.19
C SER A 161 2.12 -18.47 -7.83
N PHE A 162 3.31 -18.90 -8.27
CA PHE A 162 4.25 -18.00 -8.94
C PHE A 162 3.65 -17.31 -10.19
N ARG A 163 2.82 -18.03 -10.96
CA ARG A 163 2.13 -17.45 -12.12
C ARG A 163 1.13 -16.36 -11.72
N GLN A 164 0.39 -16.58 -10.64
CA GLN A 164 -0.53 -15.59 -10.09
C GLN A 164 0.22 -14.37 -9.55
N ASP A 165 1.32 -14.57 -8.82
CA ASP A 165 2.17 -13.50 -8.32
C ASP A 165 2.70 -12.63 -9.48
N LEU A 166 3.24 -13.25 -10.53
CA LEU A 166 3.74 -12.52 -11.71
C LEU A 166 2.63 -11.73 -12.44
N ARG A 167 1.46 -12.35 -12.57
CA ARG A 167 0.29 -11.69 -13.15
C ARG A 167 -0.18 -10.50 -12.30
N LEU A 168 -0.20 -10.65 -10.99
CA LEU A 168 -0.59 -9.59 -10.07
C LEU A 168 0.38 -8.41 -10.16
N LEU A 169 1.68 -8.67 -10.23
CA LEU A 169 2.71 -7.66 -10.43
C LEU A 169 2.48 -6.89 -11.75
N PHE A 170 2.27 -7.63 -12.85
CA PHE A 170 1.97 -7.01 -14.15
C PHE A 170 0.71 -6.13 -14.10
N LEU A 171 -0.37 -6.61 -13.49
CA LEU A 171 -1.61 -5.85 -13.35
C LEU A 171 -1.42 -4.61 -12.47
N THR A 172 -0.62 -4.70 -11.41
CA THR A 172 -0.28 -3.55 -10.57
C THR A 172 0.39 -2.45 -11.38
N VAL A 173 1.41 -2.79 -12.15
CA VAL A 173 2.10 -1.83 -13.04
C VAL A 173 1.12 -1.28 -14.08
N ARG A 174 0.42 -2.16 -14.80
CA ARG A 174 -0.55 -1.76 -15.83
C ARG A 174 -1.58 -0.78 -15.29
N TYR A 175 -2.25 -1.10 -14.19
CA TYR A 175 -3.30 -0.25 -13.65
C TYR A 175 -2.79 0.99 -12.91
N SER A 176 -1.51 1.04 -12.54
CA SER A 176 -0.90 2.28 -12.05
C SER A 176 -0.77 3.34 -13.14
N PHE A 177 -0.49 2.93 -14.38
CA PHE A 177 -0.33 3.84 -15.51
C PHE A 177 -1.57 3.94 -16.41
N PHE A 178 -2.31 2.84 -16.56
CA PHE A 178 -3.46 2.73 -17.46
C PHE A 178 -4.67 2.16 -16.72
N PRO A 179 -5.39 2.99 -15.93
CA PRO A 179 -6.53 2.54 -15.12
C PRO A 179 -7.78 2.16 -15.93
N ALA A 180 -7.81 2.46 -17.23
CA ALA A 180 -8.95 2.12 -18.07
C ALA A 180 -9.20 0.60 -18.13
N GLY A 181 -10.48 0.19 -17.98
CA GLY A 181 -10.87 -1.22 -17.97
C GLY A 181 -10.56 -1.97 -16.67
N PHE A 182 -10.28 -1.24 -15.59
CA PHE A 182 -10.16 -1.83 -14.26
C PHE A 182 -11.54 -2.27 -13.77
N ASP A 183 -11.63 -3.56 -13.37
CA ASP A 183 -12.84 -4.18 -12.85
C ASP A 183 -12.45 -5.07 -11.66
N PRO A 184 -12.76 -4.63 -10.42
CA PRO A 184 -12.39 -5.35 -9.21
C PRO A 184 -13.07 -6.71 -9.10
N ASP A 185 -14.32 -6.86 -9.56
CA ASP A 185 -15.06 -8.12 -9.45
C ASP A 185 -14.46 -9.19 -10.37
N ARG A 186 -14.09 -8.82 -11.60
CA ARG A 186 -13.34 -9.70 -12.49
C ARG A 186 -11.99 -10.12 -11.94
N LEU A 187 -11.31 -9.22 -11.21
CA LEU A 187 -10.05 -9.57 -10.56
C LEU A 187 -10.28 -10.61 -9.47
N CYS A 188 -11.25 -10.42 -8.58
CA CYS A 188 -11.58 -11.38 -7.54
C CYS A 188 -11.87 -12.75 -8.14
N GLN A 189 -12.78 -12.84 -9.11
CA GLN A 189 -13.11 -14.11 -9.79
C GLN A 189 -11.89 -14.80 -10.40
N ARG A 190 -10.95 -14.03 -10.94
CA ARG A 190 -9.78 -14.55 -11.66
C ARG A 190 -8.67 -15.08 -10.76
N PHE A 191 -8.59 -14.63 -9.53
CA PHE A 191 -7.52 -14.99 -8.60
C PHE A 191 -7.97 -15.90 -7.46
N LEU A 192 -9.28 -15.96 -7.20
CA LEU A 192 -9.83 -16.72 -6.08
C LEU A 192 -10.55 -18.02 -6.52
N ASN A 193 -10.84 -18.15 -7.83
CA ASN A 193 -11.33 -19.38 -8.46
C ASN A 193 -10.23 -20.08 -9.26
#